data_623796417fd56a78078c3a4225e97204
#
_entry.id   623796417fd56a78078c3a4225e97204
#
_cell.length_a   1.000
_cell.length_b   1.000
_cell.length_c   1.000
_cell.angle_alpha   90.00
_cell.angle_beta   90.00
_cell.angle_gamma   90.00
#
_symmetry.space_group_name_H-M   'P 1'
#
loop_
_entity.id
_entity.type
_entity.pdbx_description
1 polymer ?
#
loop_
_entity_poly.entity_id
_entity_poly.type
_entity_poly.pdbx_seq_one_letter_code
_entity_poly.pdbx_strand_id
1 'polypeptide(L)'
;MSISVGDTAPDFSLPDQDRQVVSLAELRGAPVLVVFYPFAFSGICTGELCQLRDELATYTEAGVQVVAISTDPVFSLKAFKAQEGYEFPLLSDFWPHGATAQAYGVFNDKAGMAVRGTFLVDA
;
A
#
# COMPACT_ATOMS: atom_id res chain seq x y z
N MET A 1 -0.46 2.34 17.85
CA MET A 1 0.88 2.89 18.08
C MET A 1 1.51 3.25 16.74
N SER A 2 2.01 4.46 16.62
CA SER A 2 2.61 4.94 15.38
C SER A 2 4.08 4.57 15.32
N ILE A 3 4.60 4.41 14.11
CA ILE A 3 6.04 4.28 13.88
C ILE A 3 6.61 5.64 13.53
N SER A 4 7.90 5.80 13.77
CA SER A 4 8.62 7.05 13.53
C SER A 4 9.81 6.81 12.61
N VAL A 5 10.33 7.88 12.06
CA VAL A 5 11.55 7.82 11.26
C VAL A 5 12.67 7.20 12.12
N GLY A 6 13.35 6.22 11.57
CA GLY A 6 14.39 5.47 12.28
C GLY A 6 13.93 4.17 12.87
N ASP A 7 12.62 3.94 12.98
CA ASP A 7 12.09 2.67 13.46
C ASP A 7 12.22 1.60 12.38
N THR A 8 12.30 0.34 12.80
CA THR A 8 12.21 -0.78 11.87
C THR A 8 10.80 -0.90 11.35
N ALA A 9 10.61 -0.91 10.04
CA ALA A 9 9.30 -1.05 9.44
C ALA A 9 8.70 -2.43 9.78
N PRO A 10 7.43 -2.49 10.23
CA PRO A 10 6.78 -3.77 10.44
C PRO A 10 6.71 -4.57 9.15
N ASP A 11 7.03 -5.85 9.23
CA ASP A 11 6.92 -6.73 8.07
C ASP A 11 5.45 -7.02 7.75
N PHE A 12 5.19 -7.36 6.51
CA PHE A 12 3.85 -7.77 6.09
C PHE A 12 3.97 -8.84 5.00
N SER A 13 2.89 -9.58 4.84
CA SER A 13 2.78 -10.60 3.80
C SER A 13 1.33 -10.57 3.35
N LEU A 14 1.05 -9.92 2.24
CA LEU A 14 -0.30 -9.63 1.78
C LEU A 14 -0.50 -10.06 0.33
N PRO A 15 -1.70 -10.53 -0.03
CA PRO A 15 -1.99 -10.82 -1.43
C PRO A 15 -2.16 -9.53 -2.22
N ASP A 16 -1.67 -9.54 -3.46
CA ASP A 16 -1.92 -8.45 -4.40
C ASP A 16 -3.25 -8.68 -5.13
N GLN A 17 -3.54 -7.84 -6.12
CA GLN A 17 -4.78 -7.90 -6.90
C GLN A 17 -4.94 -9.22 -7.68
N ASP A 18 -3.88 -9.96 -7.89
CA ASP A 18 -3.88 -11.26 -8.56
C ASP A 18 -3.71 -12.43 -7.58
N ARG A 19 -3.83 -12.14 -6.29
CA ARG A 19 -3.69 -13.10 -5.19
C ARG A 19 -2.28 -13.69 -5.08
N GLN A 20 -1.29 -12.98 -5.60
CA GLN A 20 0.11 -13.33 -5.38
C GLN A 20 0.58 -12.67 -4.11
N VAL A 21 1.20 -13.42 -3.22
CA VAL A 21 1.64 -12.89 -1.93
C VAL A 21 2.88 -12.03 -2.13
N VAL A 22 2.82 -10.81 -1.59
CA VAL A 22 3.94 -9.87 -1.58
C VAL A 22 4.31 -9.60 -0.12
N SER A 23 5.56 -9.81 0.23
CA SER A 23 6.04 -9.53 1.58
C SER A 23 7.12 -8.46 1.55
N LEU A 24 7.22 -7.66 2.62
CA LEU A 24 8.24 -6.65 2.73
C LEU A 24 9.64 -7.28 2.72
N ALA A 25 9.78 -8.46 3.35
CA ALA A 25 11.05 -9.17 3.38
C ALA A 25 11.55 -9.52 1.98
N GLU A 26 10.66 -9.85 1.05
CA GLU A 26 11.02 -10.15 -0.33
C GLU A 26 11.43 -8.91 -1.13
N LEU A 27 11.03 -7.73 -0.68
CA LEU A 27 11.34 -6.48 -1.35
C LEU A 27 12.63 -5.84 -0.85
N ARG A 28 13.32 -6.46 0.11
CA ARG A 28 14.59 -5.94 0.64
C ARG A 28 15.63 -5.88 -0.45
N GLY A 29 16.56 -4.93 -0.32
CA GLY A 29 17.61 -4.68 -1.30
C GLY A 29 17.38 -3.42 -2.12
N ALA A 30 16.19 -2.85 -2.04
CA ALA A 30 15.84 -1.57 -2.65
C ALA A 30 14.85 -0.85 -1.74
N PRO A 31 14.81 0.49 -1.75
CA PRO A 31 13.81 1.22 -0.97
C PRO A 31 12.41 0.91 -1.45
N VAL A 32 11.44 0.92 -0.53
CA VAL A 32 10.03 0.66 -0.82
C VAL A 32 9.19 1.84 -0.32
N LEU A 33 8.38 2.40 -1.20
CA LEU A 33 7.39 3.39 -0.80
C LEU A 33 6.08 2.65 -0.52
N VAL A 34 5.67 2.64 0.75
CA VAL A 34 4.46 1.96 1.21
C VAL A 34 3.39 3.01 1.39
N VAL A 35 2.32 2.92 0.62
CA VAL A 35 1.24 3.91 0.62
C VAL A 35 -0.04 3.26 1.12
N PHE A 36 -0.60 3.78 2.21
CA PHE A 36 -1.90 3.36 2.72
C PHE A 36 -2.97 4.31 2.24
N TYR A 37 -4.11 3.78 1.84
CA TYR A 37 -5.26 4.58 1.45
C TYR A 37 -6.55 3.94 1.98
N PRO A 38 -7.63 4.74 2.16
CA PRO A 38 -8.83 4.23 2.83
C PRO A 38 -9.55 3.13 2.07
N PHE A 39 -10.00 3.41 0.86
CA PHE A 39 -10.75 2.44 0.04
C PHE A 39 -10.52 2.68 -1.44
N ALA A 40 -10.49 1.58 -2.20
CA ALA A 40 -10.58 1.64 -3.65
C ALA A 40 -11.88 2.34 -4.05
N PHE A 41 -11.85 3.05 -5.17
CA PHE A 41 -13.00 3.77 -5.73
C PHE A 41 -13.50 4.95 -4.90
N SER A 42 -12.85 5.32 -3.79
CA SER A 42 -13.20 6.54 -3.08
C SER A 42 -12.50 7.72 -3.76
N GLY A 43 -13.27 8.68 -4.28
CA GLY A 43 -12.78 9.72 -5.18
C GLY A 43 -11.57 10.50 -4.68
N ILE A 44 -11.47 10.77 -3.37
CA ILE A 44 -10.41 11.60 -2.82
C ILE A 44 -9.07 10.87 -2.83
N CYS A 45 -9.03 9.60 -2.43
CA CYS A 45 -7.77 8.85 -2.40
C CYS A 45 -7.30 8.46 -3.79
N THR A 46 -8.20 8.41 -4.75
CA THR A 46 -7.84 8.20 -6.15
C THR A 46 -6.88 9.27 -6.65
N GLY A 47 -7.03 10.52 -6.20
CA GLY A 47 -6.14 11.62 -6.60
C GLY A 47 -4.69 11.35 -6.23
N GLU A 48 -4.41 10.89 -5.00
CA GLU A 48 -3.06 10.57 -4.57
C GLU A 48 -2.47 9.40 -5.34
N LEU A 49 -3.25 8.34 -5.53
CA LEU A 49 -2.79 7.18 -6.28
C LEU A 49 -2.58 7.51 -7.76
N CYS A 50 -3.41 8.39 -8.33
CA CYS A 50 -3.23 8.84 -9.70
C CYS A 50 -1.93 9.63 -9.87
N GLN A 51 -1.57 10.43 -8.88
CA GLN A 51 -0.29 11.14 -8.89
C GLN A 51 0.88 10.15 -8.87
N LEU A 52 0.80 9.11 -8.03
CA LEU A 52 1.81 8.05 -8.01
C LEU A 52 1.89 7.31 -9.33
N ARG A 53 0.74 7.03 -9.95
CA ARG A 53 0.69 6.41 -11.27
C ARG A 53 1.44 7.24 -12.30
N ASP A 54 1.16 8.54 -12.33
CA ASP A 54 1.72 9.44 -13.32
C ASP A 54 3.22 9.68 -13.10
N GLU A 55 3.69 9.56 -11.86
CA GLU A 55 5.09 9.77 -11.49
C GLU A 55 5.87 8.47 -11.26
N LEU A 56 5.26 7.31 -11.55
CA LEU A 56 5.86 6.02 -11.25
C LEU A 56 7.24 5.84 -11.87
N ALA A 57 7.43 6.33 -13.10
CA ALA A 57 8.72 6.23 -13.78
C ALA A 57 9.83 6.92 -12.99
N THR A 58 9.54 8.05 -12.34
CA THR A 58 10.50 8.75 -11.51
C THR A 58 10.97 7.89 -10.34
N TYR A 59 10.02 7.22 -9.65
CA TYR A 59 10.37 6.32 -8.55
C TYR A 59 11.16 5.10 -9.04
N THR A 60 10.71 4.50 -10.13
CA THR A 60 11.36 3.33 -10.71
C THR A 60 12.80 3.63 -11.14
N GLU A 61 13.01 4.78 -11.76
CA GLU A 61 14.36 5.22 -12.17
C GLU A 61 15.26 5.49 -10.98
N ALA A 62 14.70 5.90 -9.87
CA ALA A 62 15.45 6.10 -8.62
C ALA A 62 15.67 4.80 -7.85
N GLY A 63 15.19 3.66 -8.37
CA GLY A 63 15.31 2.36 -7.72
C GLY A 63 14.33 2.14 -6.59
N VAL A 64 13.27 2.93 -6.50
CA VAL A 64 12.25 2.83 -5.44
C VAL A 64 11.08 1.98 -5.93
N GLN A 65 10.73 0.96 -5.16
CA GLN A 65 9.54 0.15 -5.40
C GLN A 65 8.34 0.81 -4.74
N VAL A 66 7.16 0.70 -5.36
CA VAL A 66 5.93 1.29 -4.83
C VAL A 66 4.90 0.19 -4.60
N VAL A 67 4.32 0.16 -3.40
CA VAL A 67 3.17 -0.70 -3.10
C VAL A 67 2.10 0.14 -2.42
N ALA A 68 0.84 -0.13 -2.73
CA ALA A 68 -0.29 0.55 -2.11
C ALA A 68 -1.15 -0.47 -1.37
N ILE A 69 -1.57 -0.11 -0.16
CA ILE A 69 -2.26 -1.03 0.76
C ILE A 69 -3.58 -0.43 1.21
N SER A 70 -4.64 -1.21 1.11
CA SER A 70 -5.95 -0.87 1.69
C SER A 70 -6.58 -2.11 2.31
N THR A 71 -7.70 -1.93 2.99
CA THR A 71 -8.44 -3.04 3.58
C THR A 71 -9.44 -3.68 2.61
N ASP A 72 -9.39 -3.33 1.33
CA ASP A 72 -10.29 -3.88 0.33
C ASP A 72 -9.95 -5.33 -0.01
N PRO A 73 -10.95 -6.13 -0.41
CA PRO A 73 -10.67 -7.48 -0.90
C PRO A 73 -9.98 -7.45 -2.27
N VAL A 74 -9.26 -8.54 -2.58
CA VAL A 74 -8.43 -8.61 -3.81
C VAL A 74 -9.24 -8.39 -5.08
N PHE A 75 -10.49 -8.82 -5.12
CA PHE A 75 -11.33 -8.65 -6.31
C PHE A 75 -11.63 -7.19 -6.60
N SER A 76 -11.88 -6.39 -5.56
CA SER A 76 -12.06 -4.94 -5.70
C SER A 76 -10.78 -4.27 -6.16
N LEU A 77 -9.64 -4.70 -5.63
CA LEU A 77 -8.34 -4.16 -6.00
C LEU A 77 -8.01 -4.44 -7.46
N LYS A 78 -8.36 -5.61 -7.96
CA LYS A 78 -8.14 -5.97 -9.35
C LYS A 78 -8.91 -5.04 -10.29
N ALA A 79 -10.18 -4.80 -9.99
CA ALA A 79 -11.02 -3.90 -10.77
C ALA A 79 -10.51 -2.47 -10.71
N PHE A 80 -10.11 -2.02 -9.52
CA PHE A 80 -9.60 -0.67 -9.32
C PHE A 80 -8.30 -0.43 -10.09
N LYS A 81 -7.37 -1.37 -10.01
CA LYS A 81 -6.10 -1.30 -10.72
C LYS A 81 -6.31 -1.21 -12.24
N ALA A 82 -7.19 -2.04 -12.76
CA ALA A 82 -7.51 -2.05 -14.18
C ALA A 82 -8.17 -0.75 -14.63
N GLN A 83 -9.12 -0.24 -13.85
CA GLN A 83 -9.84 0.99 -14.19
C GLN A 83 -8.93 2.21 -14.22
N GLU A 84 -8.03 2.33 -13.25
CA GLU A 84 -7.17 3.50 -13.09
C GLU A 84 -5.81 3.36 -13.78
N GLY A 85 -5.48 2.17 -14.29
CA GLY A 85 -4.22 1.96 -15.00
C GLY A 85 -2.99 1.99 -14.09
N TYR A 86 -3.12 1.61 -12.84
CA TYR A 86 -1.97 1.54 -11.93
C TYR A 86 -1.04 0.41 -12.34
N GLU A 87 0.26 0.66 -12.34
CA GLU A 87 1.28 -0.35 -12.65
C GLU A 87 2.02 -0.85 -11.41
N PHE A 88 1.71 -0.31 -10.24
CA PHE A 88 2.24 -0.81 -8.97
C PHE A 88 1.23 -1.77 -8.33
N PRO A 89 1.72 -2.70 -7.45
CA PRO A 89 0.81 -3.65 -6.81
C PRO A 89 -0.13 -2.97 -5.82
N LEU A 90 -1.38 -3.45 -5.80
CA LEU A 90 -2.35 -3.08 -4.79
C LEU A 90 -2.51 -4.26 -3.84
N LEU A 91 -2.11 -4.08 -2.57
CA LEU A 91 -2.09 -5.15 -1.59
C LEU A 91 -3.33 -5.09 -0.71
N SER A 92 -3.86 -6.26 -0.36
CA SER A 92 -5.08 -6.39 0.42
C SER A 92 -4.78 -6.68 1.88
N ASP A 93 -5.11 -5.73 2.76
CA ASP A 93 -5.04 -5.87 4.21
C ASP A 93 -6.44 -6.26 4.76
N PHE A 94 -7.18 -7.07 3.98
CA PHE A 94 -8.56 -7.41 4.29
C PHE A 94 -8.66 -8.34 5.49
N TRP A 95 -7.73 -9.29 5.63
CA TRP A 95 -7.79 -10.26 6.73
C TRP A 95 -6.40 -10.71 7.20
N PRO A 96 -6.08 -10.68 8.52
CA PRO A 96 -6.92 -10.08 9.58
C PRO A 96 -7.14 -8.62 9.27
N HIS A 97 -8.38 -8.17 9.38
CA HIS A 97 -8.81 -6.87 8.84
C HIS A 97 -8.02 -5.71 9.41
N GLY A 98 -7.26 -5.05 8.56
CA GLY A 98 -6.48 -3.88 8.97
C GLY A 98 -5.24 -4.19 9.81
N ALA A 99 -4.80 -5.46 9.88
CA ALA A 99 -3.68 -5.82 10.75
C ALA A 99 -2.38 -5.09 10.37
N THR A 100 -2.09 -4.95 9.09
CA THR A 100 -0.90 -4.24 8.62
C THR A 100 -1.03 -2.74 8.87
N ALA A 101 -2.19 -2.16 8.56
CA ALA A 101 -2.43 -0.75 8.85
C ALA A 101 -2.28 -0.46 10.33
N GLN A 102 -2.75 -1.36 11.19
CA GLN A 102 -2.60 -1.25 12.65
C GLN A 102 -1.13 -1.25 13.05
N ALA A 103 -0.35 -2.15 12.47
CA ALA A 103 1.08 -2.25 12.76
C ALA A 103 1.83 -0.97 12.38
N TYR A 104 1.39 -0.29 11.32
CA TYR A 104 1.97 0.99 10.89
C TYR A 104 1.34 2.20 11.58
N GLY A 105 0.33 2.00 12.43
CA GLY A 105 -0.30 3.08 13.17
C GLY A 105 -1.27 3.92 12.34
N VAL A 106 -1.80 3.37 11.25
CA VAL A 106 -2.67 4.08 10.30
C VAL A 106 -4.01 3.37 10.11
N PHE A 107 -4.51 2.68 11.14
CA PHE A 107 -5.81 2.02 11.06
C PHE A 107 -6.87 2.79 11.85
N ASN A 108 -7.99 3.07 11.21
CA ASN A 108 -9.18 3.65 11.84
C ASN A 108 -10.11 2.51 12.21
N ASP A 109 -10.12 2.12 13.49
CA ASP A 109 -10.89 0.99 13.97
C ASP A 109 -12.40 1.26 14.03
N LYS A 110 -12.80 2.52 14.03
CA LYS A 110 -14.21 2.90 14.03
C LYS A 110 -14.83 2.77 12.63
N ALA A 111 -14.05 3.07 11.60
CA ALA A 111 -14.49 3.00 10.23
C ALA A 111 -14.07 1.70 9.53
N GLY A 112 -13.16 0.92 10.13
CA GLY A 112 -12.70 -0.33 9.55
C GLY A 112 -11.82 -0.15 8.32
N MET A 113 -11.06 0.94 8.25
CA MET A 113 -10.24 1.26 7.08
C MET A 113 -8.90 1.82 7.49
N ALA A 114 -7.94 1.79 6.58
CA ALA A 114 -6.69 2.52 6.75
C ALA A 114 -6.95 4.02 6.62
N VAL A 115 -6.17 4.82 7.32
CA VAL A 115 -6.09 6.26 7.03
C VAL A 115 -4.93 6.46 6.06
N ARG A 116 -4.89 7.62 5.41
CA ARG A 116 -3.80 7.92 4.48
C ARG A 116 -2.48 7.99 5.21
N GLY A 117 -1.49 7.35 4.66
CA GLY A 117 -0.14 7.37 5.20
C GLY A 117 0.84 6.87 4.16
N THR A 118 2.01 7.50 4.11
CA THR A 118 3.06 7.12 3.16
C THR A 118 4.35 6.93 3.95
N PHE A 119 4.99 5.79 3.74
CA PHE A 119 6.22 5.43 4.45
C PHE A 119 7.29 5.05 3.43
N LEU A 120 8.45 5.67 3.52
CA LEU A 120 9.61 5.26 2.74
C LEU A 120 10.45 4.32 3.60
N VAL A 121 10.62 3.11 3.13
CA VAL A 121 11.38 2.06 3.82
C VAL A 121 12.69 1.85 3.11
N ASP A 122 13.82 1.97 3.84
CA ASP A 122 15.15 1.75 3.29
C ASP A 122 15.35 0.30 2.83
N ALA A 123 16.32 0.12 1.97
CA ALA A 123 16.66 -1.18 1.41
C ALA A 123 16.96 -2.29 2.42
#